data_7df5fa33178eab0f6522b503b02932e7
#
_entry.id   7df5fa33178eab0f6522b503b02932e7
#
_cell.length_a   1.000
_cell.length_b   1.000
_cell.length_c   1.000
_cell.angle_alpha   90.00
_cell.angle_beta   90.00
_cell.angle_gamma   90.00
#
_symmetry.space_group_name_H-M   'P 1'
#
loop_
_entity.id
_entity.type
_entity.pdbx_description
1 polymer ?
#
loop_
_entity_poly.entity_id
_entity_poly.type
_entity_poly.pdbx_seq_one_letter_code
_entity_poly.pdbx_strand_id
1 'polypeptide(L)'
;IDSDSNDGPLGAEDGVYRNMQASYLPANRKMVDVSELRAVRGVTPKIYARLKPWICVLPVAEPVKLNVNTLSPEQAPLIAMLMPGQLTVADARAALAARPPGGYGSSVRFWEARVFEGLKPSQDVAEQAGVNSRWLALTTEVTVGDGVLTARSLIDANGGAVTAGQAAPTIVRRDWGESD
;
A
#
# COMPACT_ATOMS: atom_id res chain seq x y z
N ILE A 1 -13.52 2.65 -4.15
CA ILE A 1 -13.99 4.04 -4.22
C ILE A 1 -13.50 4.60 -5.54
N ASP A 2 -14.41 4.91 -6.39
CA ASP A 2 -14.18 5.40 -7.75
C ASP A 2 -14.82 6.78 -7.96
N SER A 3 -14.97 7.22 -9.19
CA SER A 3 -15.48 8.54 -9.52
C SER A 3 -16.87 8.52 -10.18
N ASP A 4 -17.50 7.36 -10.22
CA ASP A 4 -18.85 7.23 -10.79
C ASP A 4 -19.87 6.69 -9.77
N SER A 5 -21.10 6.50 -10.17
CA SER A 5 -22.22 6.04 -9.32
C SER A 5 -22.80 4.72 -9.84
N ASN A 6 -22.03 3.94 -10.62
CA ASN A 6 -22.50 2.71 -11.22
C ASN A 6 -22.21 1.50 -10.31
N ASP A 7 -23.28 0.80 -9.90
CA ASP A 7 -23.13 -0.44 -9.13
C ASP A 7 -22.35 -1.50 -9.90
N GLY A 8 -21.16 -1.85 -9.43
CA GLY A 8 -20.46 -3.03 -9.88
C GLY A 8 -21.12 -4.32 -9.33
N PRO A 9 -20.79 -5.51 -9.87
CA PRO A 9 -21.41 -6.79 -9.47
C PRO A 9 -21.35 -7.10 -7.97
N LEU A 10 -20.40 -6.55 -7.25
CA LEU A 10 -20.21 -6.67 -5.80
C LEU A 10 -20.03 -5.30 -5.14
N GLY A 11 -20.26 -4.23 -5.87
CA GLY A 11 -20.14 -2.85 -5.40
C GLY A 11 -21.32 -2.41 -4.55
N ALA A 12 -21.20 -1.23 -3.97
CA ALA A 12 -22.25 -0.54 -3.26
C ALA A 12 -22.09 0.94 -3.55
N GLU A 13 -23.13 1.54 -4.12
CA GLU A 13 -23.16 2.92 -4.54
C GLU A 13 -24.23 3.73 -3.80
N ASP A 14 -24.53 4.91 -4.26
CA ASP A 14 -25.46 5.88 -3.68
C ASP A 14 -26.75 5.26 -3.16
N GLY A 15 -27.37 4.37 -3.96
CA GLY A 15 -28.62 3.70 -3.60
C GLY A 15 -28.51 2.85 -2.33
N VAL A 16 -27.39 2.18 -2.17
CA VAL A 16 -27.14 1.33 -0.99
C VAL A 16 -26.90 2.19 0.24
N TYR A 17 -26.03 3.19 0.14
CA TYR A 17 -25.64 4.05 1.27
C TYR A 17 -26.76 4.97 1.74
N ARG A 18 -27.63 5.47 0.83
CA ARG A 18 -28.83 6.22 1.19
C ARG A 18 -29.84 5.42 2.00
N ASN A 19 -29.92 4.11 1.77
CA ASN A 19 -30.87 3.23 2.45
C ASN A 19 -30.32 2.59 3.74
N MET A 20 -29.11 2.95 4.17
CA MET A 20 -28.56 2.49 5.45
C MET A 20 -29.23 3.21 6.63
N GLN A 21 -29.21 2.60 7.82
CA GLN A 21 -29.77 3.18 9.05
C GLN A 21 -29.15 4.55 9.36
N ALA A 22 -27.83 4.70 9.17
CA ALA A 22 -27.17 5.99 9.13
C ALA A 22 -26.93 6.32 7.65
N SER A 23 -27.86 7.05 7.04
CA SER A 23 -27.80 7.41 5.62
C SER A 23 -26.66 8.40 5.33
N TYR A 24 -25.85 8.12 4.32
CA TYR A 24 -24.84 9.03 3.79
C TYR A 24 -24.61 8.75 2.30
N LEU A 25 -23.80 9.58 1.66
CA LEU A 25 -23.37 9.39 0.27
C LEU A 25 -21.88 9.08 0.23
N PRO A 26 -21.45 8.18 -0.66
CA PRO A 26 -20.03 8.00 -0.95
C PRO A 26 -19.44 9.30 -1.49
N ALA A 27 -18.19 9.54 -1.19
CA ALA A 27 -17.51 10.78 -1.60
C ALA A 27 -17.17 10.83 -3.10
N ASN A 28 -17.32 9.73 -3.82
CA ASN A 28 -16.98 9.54 -5.26
C ASN A 28 -15.65 10.20 -5.62
N ARG A 29 -14.64 10.00 -4.77
CA ARG A 29 -13.28 10.50 -4.93
C ARG A 29 -12.30 9.52 -4.29
N LYS A 30 -11.02 9.65 -4.65
CA LYS A 30 -9.96 8.89 -3.98
C LYS A 30 -9.96 9.15 -2.48
N MET A 31 -9.68 8.12 -1.71
CA MET A 31 -9.47 8.26 -0.27
C MET A 31 -8.31 9.22 0.01
N VAL A 32 -8.45 9.99 1.06
CA VAL A 32 -7.42 10.88 1.59
C VAL A 32 -6.81 10.29 2.84
N ASP A 33 -7.59 9.52 3.61
CA ASP A 33 -7.15 8.87 4.83
C ASP A 33 -7.66 7.42 4.92
N VAL A 34 -6.86 6.54 5.56
CA VAL A 34 -7.21 5.12 5.73
C VAL A 34 -8.50 4.94 6.53
N SER A 35 -8.81 5.85 7.45
CA SER A 35 -10.03 5.79 8.27
C SER A 35 -11.31 5.86 7.45
N GLU A 36 -11.27 6.40 6.23
CA GLU A 36 -12.42 6.43 5.31
C GLU A 36 -12.92 5.02 4.94
N LEU A 37 -12.05 3.99 5.03
CA LEU A 37 -12.47 2.60 4.88
C LEU A 37 -13.57 2.18 5.86
N ARG A 38 -13.68 2.81 7.01
CA ARG A 38 -14.73 2.54 8.01
C ARG A 38 -16.11 2.92 7.51
N ALA A 39 -16.18 3.77 6.50
CA ALA A 39 -17.43 4.13 5.83
C ALA A 39 -17.80 3.14 4.70
N VAL A 40 -16.90 2.23 4.32
CA VAL A 40 -17.19 1.26 3.25
C VAL A 40 -18.07 0.14 3.79
N ARG A 41 -19.18 -0.14 3.10
CA ARG A 41 -20.10 -1.24 3.45
C ARG A 41 -19.34 -2.56 3.58
N GLY A 42 -19.59 -3.28 4.69
CA GLY A 42 -18.93 -4.56 4.97
C GLY A 42 -17.59 -4.44 5.71
N VAL A 43 -16.99 -3.26 5.80
CA VAL A 43 -15.80 -3.04 6.60
C VAL A 43 -16.19 -2.85 8.06
N THR A 44 -16.17 -3.93 8.82
CA THR A 44 -16.42 -3.90 10.26
C THR A 44 -15.21 -3.35 11.03
N PRO A 45 -15.35 -2.87 12.27
CA PRO A 45 -14.21 -2.45 13.11
C PRO A 45 -13.12 -3.52 13.21
N LYS A 46 -13.49 -4.81 13.27
CA LYS A 46 -12.56 -5.92 13.31
C LYS A 46 -11.78 -6.07 12.00
N ILE A 47 -12.45 -5.92 10.85
CA ILE A 47 -11.81 -5.96 9.53
C ILE A 47 -10.87 -4.77 9.41
N TYR A 48 -11.33 -3.56 9.73
CA TYR A 48 -10.51 -2.34 9.70
C TYR A 48 -9.25 -2.47 10.55
N ALA A 49 -9.36 -2.91 11.82
CA ALA A 49 -8.22 -3.07 12.70
C ALA A 49 -7.17 -4.06 12.16
N ARG A 50 -7.61 -5.10 11.45
CA ARG A 50 -6.71 -6.09 10.82
C ARG A 50 -6.06 -5.57 9.54
N LEU A 51 -6.75 -4.71 8.79
CA LEU A 51 -6.23 -4.13 7.54
C LEU A 51 -5.32 -2.93 7.79
N LYS A 52 -5.65 -2.09 8.78
CA LYS A 52 -4.95 -0.82 9.04
C LYS A 52 -3.40 -0.92 9.02
N PRO A 53 -2.74 -1.95 9.59
CA PRO A 53 -1.28 -2.07 9.55
C PRO A 53 -0.69 -2.38 8.16
N TRP A 54 -1.53 -2.78 7.19
CA TRP A 54 -1.10 -3.30 5.89
C TRP A 54 -1.39 -2.34 4.74
N ILE A 55 -2.11 -1.27 5.00
CA ILE A 55 -2.61 -0.37 3.97
C ILE A 55 -2.21 1.07 4.25
N CYS A 56 -2.06 1.83 3.20
CA CYS A 56 -1.88 3.27 3.25
C CYS A 56 -2.64 3.93 2.10
N VAL A 57 -2.90 5.22 2.22
CA VAL A 57 -3.46 6.03 1.14
C VAL A 57 -2.33 6.82 0.51
N LEU A 58 -2.22 6.71 -0.81
CA LEU A 58 -1.25 7.44 -1.61
C LEU A 58 -1.95 8.40 -2.57
N PRO A 59 -1.37 9.57 -2.85
CA PRO A 59 -1.98 10.61 -3.68
C PRO A 59 -1.84 10.33 -5.19
N VAL A 60 -1.84 9.05 -5.57
CA VAL A 60 -1.71 8.58 -6.96
C VAL A 60 -2.80 7.59 -7.31
N ALA A 61 -3.12 7.47 -8.59
CA ALA A 61 -4.10 6.51 -9.09
C ALA A 61 -3.44 5.22 -9.57
N GLU A 62 -2.19 5.30 -10.00
CA GLU A 62 -1.47 4.18 -10.58
C GLU A 62 -1.13 3.14 -9.50
N PRO A 63 -1.15 1.85 -9.86
CA PRO A 63 -0.67 0.79 -8.98
C PRO A 63 0.77 1.05 -8.52
N VAL A 64 1.02 0.91 -7.23
CA VAL A 64 2.34 1.13 -6.64
C VAL A 64 3.06 -0.21 -6.51
N LYS A 65 4.32 -0.23 -6.93
CA LYS A 65 5.16 -1.43 -6.85
C LYS A 65 5.49 -1.76 -5.40
N LEU A 66 5.38 -3.05 -5.05
CA LEU A 66 5.81 -3.58 -3.76
C LEU A 66 7.34 -3.77 -3.80
N ASN A 67 8.07 -3.11 -2.92
CA ASN A 67 9.52 -3.29 -2.87
C ASN A 67 9.87 -4.59 -2.13
N VAL A 68 10.18 -5.64 -2.89
CA VAL A 68 10.51 -6.97 -2.35
C VAL A 68 11.77 -6.97 -1.48
N ASN A 69 12.60 -5.92 -1.59
CA ASN A 69 13.81 -5.80 -0.78
C ASN A 69 13.55 -5.25 0.62
N THR A 70 12.42 -4.61 0.85
CA THR A 70 12.04 -4.05 2.16
C THR A 70 10.96 -4.85 2.89
N LEU A 71 10.25 -5.74 2.18
CA LEU A 71 9.26 -6.61 2.81
C LEU A 71 9.91 -7.62 3.75
N SER A 72 9.33 -7.79 4.94
CA SER A 72 9.67 -8.88 5.84
C SER A 72 8.95 -10.19 5.43
N PRO A 73 9.42 -11.37 5.86
CA PRO A 73 8.73 -12.63 5.58
C PRO A 73 7.29 -12.69 6.11
N GLU A 74 6.95 -11.94 7.16
CA GLU A 74 5.59 -11.82 7.69
C GLU A 74 4.65 -11.11 6.73
N GLN A 75 5.19 -10.26 5.85
CA GLN A 75 4.47 -9.52 4.82
C GLN A 75 4.26 -10.32 3.52
N ALA A 76 4.63 -11.60 3.51
CA ALA A 76 4.42 -12.51 2.38
C ALA A 76 2.99 -12.50 1.78
N PRO A 77 1.90 -12.30 2.55
CA PRO A 77 0.57 -12.16 1.96
C PRO A 77 0.46 -11.07 0.88
N LEU A 78 1.25 -9.98 0.98
CA LEU A 78 1.27 -8.91 -0.02
C LEU A 78 1.81 -9.39 -1.38
N ILE A 79 2.73 -10.33 -1.38
CA ILE A 79 3.25 -10.95 -2.62
C ILE A 79 2.30 -12.03 -3.12
N ALA A 80 1.78 -12.87 -2.20
CA ALA A 80 0.87 -13.96 -2.59
C ALA A 80 -0.41 -13.42 -3.26
N MET A 81 -0.91 -12.25 -2.86
CA MET A 81 -2.09 -11.64 -3.46
C MET A 81 -1.89 -11.18 -4.92
N LEU A 82 -0.66 -11.10 -5.41
CA LEU A 82 -0.39 -10.76 -6.81
C LEU A 82 -0.81 -11.89 -7.77
N MET A 83 -0.81 -13.14 -7.29
CA MET A 83 -1.22 -14.32 -8.08
C MET A 83 -2.17 -15.21 -7.27
N PRO A 84 -3.43 -14.78 -7.03
CA PRO A 84 -4.38 -15.52 -6.23
C PRO A 84 -4.61 -16.94 -6.78
N GLY A 85 -4.56 -17.94 -5.90
CA GLY A 85 -4.75 -19.34 -6.27
C GLY A 85 -3.57 -20.02 -6.97
N GLN A 86 -2.52 -19.27 -7.31
CA GLN A 86 -1.30 -19.80 -7.95
C GLN A 86 -0.08 -19.69 -7.02
N LEU A 87 0.08 -18.58 -6.32
CA LEU A 87 1.18 -18.35 -5.39
C LEU A 87 0.69 -18.48 -3.95
N THR A 88 1.29 -19.38 -3.20
CA THR A 88 0.95 -19.55 -1.77
C THR A 88 1.70 -18.53 -0.90
N VAL A 89 1.13 -18.23 0.27
CA VAL A 89 1.81 -17.39 1.26
C VAL A 89 3.11 -18.04 1.75
N ALA A 90 3.17 -19.38 1.76
CA ALA A 90 4.38 -20.12 2.15
C ALA A 90 5.52 -19.91 1.15
N ASP A 91 5.23 -20.00 -0.15
CA ASP A 91 6.23 -19.79 -1.21
C ASP A 91 6.70 -18.33 -1.24
N ALA A 92 5.77 -17.38 -1.13
CA ALA A 92 6.10 -15.96 -1.03
C ALA A 92 7.00 -15.66 0.19
N ARG A 93 6.70 -16.28 1.34
CA ARG A 93 7.52 -16.16 2.55
C ARG A 93 8.91 -16.74 2.35
N ALA A 94 9.01 -17.91 1.71
CA ALA A 94 10.28 -18.54 1.42
C ALA A 94 11.15 -17.68 0.49
N ALA A 95 10.55 -17.05 -0.54
CA ALA A 95 11.25 -16.10 -1.40
C ALA A 95 11.79 -14.89 -0.63
N LEU A 96 10.96 -14.26 0.22
CA LEU A 96 11.38 -13.11 1.02
C LEU A 96 12.47 -13.49 2.04
N ALA A 97 12.41 -14.68 2.62
CA ALA A 97 13.42 -15.19 3.56
C ALA A 97 14.75 -15.53 2.85
N ALA A 98 14.68 -16.01 1.61
CA ALA A 98 15.85 -16.36 0.80
C ALA A 98 16.48 -15.15 0.08
N ARG A 99 16.02 -13.93 0.36
CA ARG A 99 16.55 -12.72 -0.25
C ARG A 99 18.06 -12.60 -0.06
N PRO A 100 18.84 -12.35 -1.14
CA PRO A 100 20.28 -12.14 -1.03
C PRO A 100 20.65 -10.99 -0.09
N PRO A 101 21.81 -10.99 0.54
CA PRO A 101 22.26 -9.90 1.44
C PRO A 101 22.23 -8.51 0.78
N GLY A 102 22.50 -8.41 -0.53
CA GLY A 102 22.41 -7.18 -1.32
C GLY A 102 21.03 -6.90 -1.91
N GLY A 103 20.02 -7.70 -1.56
CA GLY A 103 18.67 -7.64 -2.15
C GLY A 103 18.60 -8.26 -3.55
N TYR A 104 17.39 -8.27 -4.10
CA TYR A 104 17.17 -8.61 -5.51
C TYR A 104 17.55 -7.40 -6.38
N GLY A 105 18.39 -7.62 -7.38
CA GLY A 105 18.84 -6.55 -8.28
C GLY A 105 17.77 -6.06 -9.27
N SER A 106 16.71 -6.87 -9.49
CA SER A 106 15.58 -6.53 -10.37
C SER A 106 14.34 -7.36 -10.02
N SER A 107 13.17 -6.96 -10.51
CA SER A 107 11.94 -7.75 -10.40
C SER A 107 12.07 -9.10 -11.12
N VAL A 108 12.78 -9.16 -12.24
CA VAL A 108 13.07 -10.41 -12.96
C VAL A 108 13.81 -11.39 -12.06
N ARG A 109 14.89 -10.94 -11.41
CA ARG A 109 15.65 -11.76 -10.46
C ARG A 109 14.83 -12.26 -9.28
N PHE A 110 13.87 -11.47 -8.83
CA PHE A 110 12.93 -11.90 -7.79
C PHE A 110 12.06 -13.07 -8.28
N TRP A 111 11.46 -12.95 -9.46
CA TRP A 111 10.59 -13.99 -10.02
C TRP A 111 11.34 -15.22 -10.53
N GLU A 112 12.65 -15.13 -10.77
CA GLU A 112 13.53 -16.26 -11.07
C GLU A 112 13.91 -17.07 -9.81
N ALA A 113 13.48 -16.64 -8.61
CA ALA A 113 13.75 -17.42 -7.40
C ALA A 113 13.16 -18.83 -7.51
N ARG A 114 13.92 -19.84 -7.08
CA ARG A 114 13.59 -21.26 -7.23
C ARG A 114 12.18 -21.63 -6.71
N VAL A 115 11.72 -20.91 -5.69
CA VAL A 115 10.39 -21.15 -5.11
C VAL A 115 9.24 -20.79 -6.06
N PHE A 116 9.51 -20.03 -7.11
CA PHE A 116 8.55 -19.63 -8.15
C PHE A 116 8.68 -20.44 -9.42
N GLU A 117 9.47 -21.52 -9.41
CA GLU A 117 9.65 -22.39 -10.55
C GLU A 117 8.28 -22.92 -11.05
N GLY A 118 8.02 -22.76 -12.34
CA GLY A 118 6.74 -23.09 -12.96
C GLY A 118 5.66 -22.00 -12.93
N LEU A 119 5.82 -20.95 -12.12
CA LEU A 119 4.93 -19.79 -12.16
C LEU A 119 5.27 -18.92 -13.38
N LYS A 120 4.23 -18.39 -14.02
CA LYS A 120 4.37 -17.49 -15.16
C LYS A 120 3.52 -16.21 -14.88
N PRO A 121 4.07 -15.27 -14.09
CA PRO A 121 3.37 -14.00 -13.87
C PRO A 121 3.18 -13.28 -15.22
N SER A 122 2.02 -12.66 -15.42
CA SER A 122 1.85 -11.72 -16.52
C SER A 122 2.81 -10.54 -16.35
N GLN A 123 3.05 -9.78 -17.42
CA GLN A 123 3.92 -8.61 -17.35
C GLN A 123 3.47 -7.64 -16.26
N ASP A 124 2.16 -7.34 -16.20
CA ASP A 124 1.60 -6.42 -15.20
C ASP A 124 1.85 -6.89 -13.76
N VAL A 125 1.71 -8.20 -13.51
CA VAL A 125 1.99 -8.80 -12.20
C VAL A 125 3.49 -8.75 -11.88
N ALA A 126 4.33 -9.09 -12.85
CA ALA A 126 5.78 -9.08 -12.67
C ALA A 126 6.29 -7.67 -12.33
N GLU A 127 5.72 -6.65 -12.94
CA GLU A 127 6.08 -5.25 -12.71
C GLU A 127 5.63 -4.70 -11.35
N GLN A 128 4.64 -5.31 -10.71
CA GLN A 128 4.18 -4.92 -9.37
C GLN A 128 5.20 -5.29 -8.27
N ALA A 129 6.06 -6.27 -8.50
CA ALA A 129 7.16 -6.61 -7.61
C ALA A 129 8.40 -5.76 -7.96
N GLY A 130 8.55 -4.62 -7.33
CA GLY A 130 9.70 -3.71 -7.53
C GLY A 130 10.85 -4.00 -6.57
N VAL A 131 12.00 -3.38 -6.83
CA VAL A 131 13.21 -3.48 -5.98
C VAL A 131 13.58 -2.16 -5.30
N ASN A 132 12.85 -1.09 -5.61
CA ASN A 132 13.02 0.25 -5.06
C ASN A 132 11.71 0.77 -4.49
N SER A 133 11.78 1.64 -3.48
CA SER A 133 10.63 2.35 -2.91
C SER A 133 10.58 3.76 -3.47
N ARG A 134 9.42 4.17 -3.99
CA ARG A 134 9.12 5.56 -4.31
C ARG A 134 8.54 6.29 -3.10
N TRP A 135 7.68 5.62 -2.34
CA TRP A 135 6.95 6.21 -1.23
C TRP A 135 7.58 5.81 0.09
N LEU A 136 7.84 6.81 0.93
CA LEU A 136 8.47 6.63 2.23
C LEU A 136 7.60 7.31 3.30
N ALA A 137 7.33 6.60 4.39
CA ALA A 137 6.73 7.17 5.58
C ALA A 137 7.84 7.52 6.58
N LEU A 138 7.92 8.79 6.97
CA LEU A 138 8.84 9.26 8.00
C LEU A 138 8.04 9.64 9.24
N THR A 139 8.33 9.00 10.37
CA THR A 139 7.86 9.42 11.68
C THR A 139 8.99 10.16 12.38
N THR A 140 8.71 11.39 12.81
CA THR A 140 9.64 12.23 13.57
C THR A 140 9.04 12.47 14.95
N GLU A 141 9.80 12.23 15.98
CA GLU A 141 9.45 12.52 17.36
C GLU A 141 10.42 13.53 17.93
N VAL A 142 9.91 14.59 18.52
CA VAL A 142 10.69 15.65 19.16
C VAL A 142 10.24 15.77 20.60
N THR A 143 11.17 15.58 21.54
CA THR A 143 10.94 15.74 22.99
C THR A 143 11.55 17.04 23.47
N VAL A 144 10.75 17.87 24.14
CA VAL A 144 11.21 19.14 24.75
C VAL A 144 10.66 19.19 26.19
N GLY A 145 11.54 19.03 27.17
CA GLY A 145 11.13 18.84 28.57
C GLY A 145 10.24 17.61 28.70
N ASP A 146 9.03 17.77 29.22
CA ASP A 146 8.04 16.70 29.38
C ASP A 146 7.10 16.60 28.17
N GLY A 147 7.24 17.47 27.18
CA GLY A 147 6.41 17.50 25.97
C GLY A 147 6.98 16.64 24.85
N VAL A 148 6.13 15.83 24.24
CA VAL A 148 6.47 15.02 23.04
C VAL A 148 5.61 15.49 21.87
N LEU A 149 6.25 15.79 20.74
CA LEU A 149 5.57 16.13 19.50
C LEU A 149 5.93 15.08 18.45
N THR A 150 4.92 14.42 17.91
CA THR A 150 5.08 13.46 16.81
C THR A 150 4.58 14.06 15.50
N ALA A 151 5.34 13.88 14.44
CA ALA A 151 4.93 14.20 13.07
C ALA A 151 5.11 12.98 12.18
N ARG A 152 4.15 12.75 11.30
CA ARG A 152 4.24 11.75 10.22
C ARG A 152 4.25 12.45 8.88
N SER A 153 5.23 12.13 8.04
CA SER A 153 5.36 12.69 6.71
C SER A 153 5.34 11.59 5.67
N LEU A 154 4.56 11.77 4.61
CA LEU A 154 4.63 10.96 3.41
C LEU A 154 5.54 11.66 2.40
N ILE A 155 6.55 10.94 1.95
CA ILE A 155 7.58 11.46 1.05
C ILE A 155 7.47 10.72 -0.28
N ASP A 156 7.40 11.47 -1.39
CA ASP A 156 7.64 10.94 -2.74
C ASP A 156 9.13 11.13 -3.07
N ALA A 157 9.86 10.05 -3.18
CA ALA A 157 11.28 10.08 -3.50
C ALA A 157 11.58 10.62 -4.92
N ASN A 158 10.56 10.61 -5.80
CA ASN A 158 10.68 11.06 -7.20
C ASN A 158 9.81 12.29 -7.49
N GLY A 159 9.23 12.93 -6.47
CA GLY A 159 8.19 13.96 -6.64
C GLY A 159 8.72 15.37 -6.90
N GLY A 160 9.99 15.63 -6.67
CA GLY A 160 10.58 16.96 -6.79
C GLY A 160 11.13 17.29 -8.17
N ALA A 161 11.49 18.55 -8.36
CA ALA A 161 12.15 19.01 -9.57
C ALA A 161 13.47 18.26 -9.82
N VAL A 162 13.71 17.88 -11.07
CA VAL A 162 14.96 17.23 -11.46
C VAL A 162 16.08 18.27 -11.43
N THR A 163 16.97 18.15 -10.45
CA THR A 163 18.18 18.97 -10.36
C THR A 163 19.38 18.06 -10.60
N ALA A 164 20.26 18.46 -11.50
CA ALA A 164 21.44 17.67 -11.90
C ALA A 164 21.13 16.20 -12.31
N GLY A 165 19.95 15.96 -12.94
CA GLY A 165 19.57 14.63 -13.42
C GLY A 165 18.96 13.69 -12.38
N GLN A 166 18.77 14.14 -11.13
CA GLN A 166 18.11 13.36 -10.07
C GLN A 166 16.85 14.08 -9.58
N ALA A 167 15.76 13.32 -9.42
CA ALA A 167 14.56 13.82 -8.78
C ALA A 167 14.81 14.02 -7.27
N ALA A 168 14.39 15.18 -6.74
CA ALA A 168 14.51 15.46 -5.32
C ALA A 168 13.32 14.85 -4.56
N PRO A 169 13.51 14.28 -3.36
CA PRO A 169 12.42 13.87 -2.50
C PRO A 169 11.53 15.05 -2.11
N THR A 170 10.22 14.85 -2.11
CA THR A 170 9.24 15.88 -1.76
C THR A 170 8.28 15.35 -0.70
N ILE A 171 8.04 16.17 0.34
CA ILE A 171 7.00 15.86 1.33
C ILE A 171 5.64 16.21 0.69
N VAL A 172 4.79 15.20 0.50
CA VAL A 172 3.48 15.36 -0.12
C VAL A 172 2.34 15.44 0.91
N ARG A 173 2.58 14.94 2.13
CA ARG A 173 1.66 15.07 3.27
C ARG A 173 2.43 15.10 4.57
N ARG A 174 1.92 15.87 5.55
CA ARG A 174 2.42 15.88 6.92
C ARG A 174 1.26 15.98 7.88
N ASP A 175 1.21 15.07 8.83
CA ASP A 175 0.22 14.99 9.89
C ASP A 175 0.95 15.20 11.23
N TRP A 176 0.31 15.91 12.19
CA TRP A 176 0.85 16.20 13.50
C TRP A 176 -0.01 15.53 14.57
N GLY A 177 0.62 15.06 15.64
CA GLY A 177 -0.04 14.41 16.76
C GLY A 177 -0.01 12.89 16.67
N GLU A 178 -0.57 12.22 17.68
CA GLU A 178 -0.77 10.78 17.65
C GLU A 178 -1.82 10.44 16.60
N SER A 179 -1.51 9.50 15.72
CA SER A 179 -2.51 8.92 14.83
C SER A 179 -3.17 7.74 15.54
N ASP A 180 -4.48 7.80 15.66
CA ASP A 180 -5.32 6.69 16.12
C ASP A 180 -5.15 5.40 15.32
#